data_78b9ea7ce701df36d24f548de8d2f430
#
_entry.id   78b9ea7ce701df36d24f548de8d2f430
#
_cell.length_a   1.000
_cell.length_b   1.000
_cell.length_c   1.000
_cell.angle_alpha   90.00
_cell.angle_beta   90.00
_cell.angle_gamma   90.00
#
_symmetry.space_group_name_H-M   'P 1'
#
loop_
_entity.id
_entity.type
_entity.pdbx_description
1 polymer ?
#
loop_
_entity_poly.entity_id
_entity_poly.type
_entity_poly.pdbx_seq_one_letter_code
_entity_poly.pdbx_strand_id
1 'polypeptide(L)'
;MAHDLTFAHMRQWLPQADALAQRETFDLADIDRLDSAGAAFLLELTRRASRHGRTLRLINAPPQVRGLLESLQLDGVLKLEA
;
A
#
# COMPACT_ATOMS: atom_id res chain seq x y z
N MET A 1 14.17 7.21 -2.02
CA MET A 1 13.13 6.31 -1.54
C MET A 1 13.01 5.13 -2.49
N ALA A 2 12.71 3.94 -1.97
CA ALA A 2 12.56 2.77 -2.82
C ALA A 2 11.32 2.89 -3.69
N HIS A 3 11.42 2.47 -4.95
CA HIS A 3 10.30 2.41 -5.87
C HIS A 3 9.67 1.01 -5.90
N ASP A 4 10.29 0.06 -5.22
CA ASP A 4 9.82 -1.32 -5.15
C ASP A 4 9.18 -1.56 -3.79
N LEU A 5 7.91 -1.89 -3.79
CA LEU A 5 7.21 -2.29 -2.58
C LEU A 5 7.19 -3.80 -2.54
N THR A 6 8.34 -4.37 -2.21
CA THR A 6 8.57 -5.81 -2.25
C THR A 6 9.26 -6.28 -0.97
N PHE A 7 9.27 -7.60 -0.76
CA PHE A 7 9.93 -8.20 0.38
C PHE A 7 11.40 -7.76 0.48
N ALA A 8 12.08 -7.65 -0.65
CA ALA A 8 13.50 -7.27 -0.66
C ALA A 8 13.74 -5.87 -0.09
N HIS A 9 12.74 -5.01 -0.09
CA HIS A 9 12.87 -3.63 0.37
C HIS A 9 12.08 -3.34 1.64
N MET A 10 11.56 -4.38 2.31
CA MET A 10 10.76 -4.17 3.52
C MET A 10 11.54 -3.49 4.65
N ARG A 11 12.85 -3.65 4.71
CA ARG A 11 13.66 -2.95 5.70
C ARG A 11 13.57 -1.43 5.56
N GLN A 12 13.33 -0.95 4.33
CA GLN A 12 13.18 0.48 4.07
C GLN A 12 11.76 0.95 4.35
N TRP A 13 10.76 0.11 4.11
CA TRP A 13 9.36 0.49 4.27
C TRP A 13 8.85 0.37 5.69
N LEU A 14 9.19 -0.71 6.40
CA LEU A 14 8.63 -0.97 7.72
C LEU A 14 8.85 0.17 8.73
N PRO A 15 10.02 0.83 8.77
CA PRO A 15 10.20 1.94 9.71
C PRO A 15 9.29 3.13 9.43
N GLN A 16 8.73 3.22 8.23
CA GLN A 16 7.85 4.31 7.83
C GLN A 16 6.37 3.99 8.03
N ALA A 17 6.05 2.76 8.48
CA ALA A 17 4.68 2.30 8.48
C ALA A 17 3.74 3.20 9.29
N ASP A 18 4.13 3.59 10.51
CA ASP A 18 3.27 4.43 11.33
C ASP A 18 3.05 5.80 10.72
N ALA A 19 4.10 6.41 10.18
CA ALA A 19 3.99 7.73 9.55
C ALA A 19 3.11 7.65 8.31
N LEU A 20 3.27 6.62 7.51
CA LEU A 20 2.46 6.45 6.30
C LEU A 20 0.99 6.19 6.63
N ALA A 21 0.74 5.41 7.68
CA ALA A 21 -0.63 5.11 8.09
C ALA A 21 -1.37 6.33 8.66
N GLN A 22 -0.65 7.36 9.05
CA GLN A 22 -1.26 8.60 9.55
C GLN A 22 -1.64 9.58 8.44
N ARG A 23 -1.24 9.30 7.21
CA ARG A 23 -1.56 10.16 6.07
C ARG A 23 -2.98 9.88 5.59
N GLU A 24 -3.55 10.84 4.87
CA GLU A 24 -4.85 10.64 4.24
C GLU A 24 -4.76 9.79 2.99
N THR A 25 -3.64 9.92 2.27
CA THR A 25 -3.43 9.19 1.02
C THR A 25 -2.02 8.62 0.99
N PHE A 26 -1.87 7.53 0.25
CA PHE A 26 -0.57 6.97 -0.12
C PHE A 26 -0.56 6.87 -1.64
N ASP A 27 0.35 7.63 -2.25
CA ASP A 27 0.47 7.70 -3.71
C ASP A 27 1.32 6.54 -4.21
N LEU A 28 0.75 5.71 -5.07
CA LEU A 28 1.42 4.54 -5.63
C LEU A 28 2.01 4.80 -7.01
N ALA A 29 1.96 6.05 -7.50
CA ALA A 29 2.39 6.36 -8.87
C ALA A 29 3.81 5.91 -9.17
N ASP A 30 4.72 6.02 -8.21
CA ASP A 30 6.13 5.68 -8.40
C ASP A 30 6.47 4.25 -8.01
N ILE A 31 5.49 3.44 -7.64
CA ILE A 31 5.74 2.05 -7.28
C ILE A 31 5.81 1.23 -8.57
N ASP A 32 7.01 0.75 -8.90
CA ASP A 32 7.26 -0.03 -10.11
C ASP A 32 6.98 -1.51 -9.93
N ARG A 33 7.23 -2.02 -8.73
CA ARG A 33 7.08 -3.44 -8.42
C ARG A 33 6.35 -3.62 -7.10
N LEU A 34 5.49 -4.63 -7.09
CA LEU A 34 4.75 -5.02 -5.90
C LEU A 34 4.71 -6.54 -5.87
N ASP A 35 4.97 -7.12 -4.72
CA ASP A 35 4.77 -8.56 -4.50
C ASP A 35 3.79 -8.77 -3.34
N SER A 36 3.62 -10.03 -2.92
CA SER A 36 2.70 -10.36 -1.84
C SER A 36 3.08 -9.66 -0.53
N ALA A 37 4.38 -9.49 -0.27
CA ALA A 37 4.84 -8.78 0.93
C ALA A 37 4.45 -7.31 0.86
N GLY A 38 4.59 -6.70 -0.32
CA GLY A 38 4.17 -5.32 -0.51
C GLY A 38 2.66 -5.14 -0.35
N ALA A 39 1.89 -6.09 -0.89
CA ALA A 39 0.44 -6.07 -0.72
C ALA A 39 0.06 -6.19 0.76
N ALA A 40 0.74 -7.06 1.49
CA ALA A 40 0.52 -7.21 2.93
C ALA A 40 0.88 -5.93 3.69
N PHE A 41 1.93 -5.23 3.25
CA PHE A 41 2.31 -3.96 3.85
C PHE A 41 1.19 -2.92 3.65
N LEU A 42 0.63 -2.82 2.45
CA LEU A 42 -0.49 -1.91 2.20
C LEU A 42 -1.69 -2.24 3.08
N LEU A 43 -1.97 -3.53 3.23
CA LEU A 43 -3.06 -3.97 4.11
C LEU A 43 -2.78 -3.57 5.55
N GLU A 44 -1.55 -3.71 6.02
CA GLU A 44 -1.18 -3.33 7.37
C GLU A 44 -1.34 -1.81 7.59
N LEU A 45 -0.96 -0.99 6.60
CA LEU A 45 -1.18 0.45 6.70
C LEU A 45 -2.66 0.77 6.84
N THR A 46 -3.50 0.11 6.06
CA THR A 46 -4.94 0.29 6.11
C THR A 46 -5.49 -0.09 7.48
N ARG A 47 -4.99 -1.19 8.04
CA ARG A 47 -5.43 -1.64 9.37
C ARG A 47 -5.02 -0.67 10.46
N ARG A 48 -3.79 -0.15 10.40
CA ARG A 48 -3.33 0.85 11.36
C ARG A 48 -4.16 2.11 11.32
N ALA A 49 -4.46 2.59 10.11
CA ALA A 49 -5.33 3.75 9.95
C ALA A 49 -6.70 3.51 10.56
N SER A 50 -7.27 2.34 10.28
CA SER A 50 -8.59 1.96 10.79
C SER A 50 -8.66 1.93 12.31
N ARG A 51 -7.60 1.48 12.97
CA ARG A 51 -7.55 1.46 14.43
C ARG A 51 -7.70 2.85 15.04
N HIS A 52 -7.38 3.89 14.28
CA HIS A 52 -7.50 5.28 14.71
C HIS A 52 -8.69 5.99 14.07
N GLY A 53 -9.65 5.21 13.56
CA GLY A 53 -10.86 5.77 12.95
C GLY A 53 -10.63 6.47 11.63
N ARG A 54 -9.52 6.17 10.93
CA ARG A 54 -9.18 6.80 9.67
C ARG A 54 -9.24 5.82 8.53
N THR A 55 -9.41 6.35 7.32
CA THR A 55 -9.34 5.57 6.09
C THR A 55 -8.17 6.07 5.27
N LEU A 56 -7.19 5.20 5.01
CA LEU A 56 -6.07 5.52 4.13
C LEU A 56 -6.50 5.21 2.70
N ARG A 57 -6.43 6.22 1.83
CA ARG A 57 -6.77 6.06 0.42
C ARG A 57 -5.49 5.82 -0.38
N LEU A 58 -5.48 4.79 -1.20
CA LEU A 58 -4.38 4.46 -2.09
C LEU A 58 -4.69 5.04 -3.46
N ILE A 59 -3.84 5.95 -3.92
CA ILE A 59 -4.12 6.70 -5.15
C ILE A 59 -3.07 6.42 -6.21
N ASN A 60 -3.46 6.61 -7.46
CA ASN A 60 -2.57 6.55 -8.63
C ASN A 60 -1.87 5.19 -8.79
N ALA A 61 -2.54 4.09 -8.45
CA ALA A 61 -1.95 2.77 -8.62
C ALA A 61 -1.70 2.48 -10.11
N PRO A 62 -0.44 2.18 -10.50
CA PRO A 62 -0.20 1.76 -11.88
C PRO A 62 -0.98 0.49 -12.21
N PRO A 63 -1.26 0.23 -13.52
CA PRO A 63 -2.07 -0.92 -13.90
C PRO A 63 -1.55 -2.25 -13.38
N GLN A 64 -0.23 -2.48 -13.39
CA GLN A 64 0.32 -3.75 -12.89
C GLN A 64 0.17 -3.88 -11.38
N VAL A 65 0.26 -2.76 -10.64
CA VAL A 65 0.05 -2.77 -9.20
C VAL A 65 -1.41 -3.06 -8.90
N ARG A 66 -2.32 -2.35 -9.57
CA ARG A 66 -3.75 -2.58 -9.41
C ARG A 66 -4.12 -4.00 -9.78
N GLY A 67 -3.58 -4.52 -10.89
CA GLY A 67 -3.86 -5.87 -11.33
C GLY A 67 -3.46 -6.93 -10.31
N LEU A 68 -2.29 -6.76 -9.67
CA LEU A 68 -1.86 -7.70 -8.64
C LEU A 68 -2.78 -7.63 -7.43
N LEU A 69 -3.14 -6.43 -6.98
CA LEU A 69 -4.04 -6.28 -5.84
C LEU A 69 -5.41 -6.90 -6.12
N GLU A 70 -5.91 -6.76 -7.35
CA GLU A 70 -7.15 -7.39 -7.75
C GLU A 70 -7.04 -8.91 -7.76
N SER A 71 -5.91 -9.45 -8.27
CA SER A 71 -5.72 -10.89 -8.31
C SER A 71 -5.59 -11.50 -6.92
N LEU A 72 -5.14 -10.72 -5.93
CA LEU A 72 -5.09 -11.13 -4.54
C LEU A 72 -6.41 -10.87 -3.81
N GLN A 73 -7.41 -10.35 -4.51
CA GLN A 73 -8.73 -10.02 -3.98
C GLN A 73 -8.67 -8.97 -2.86
N LEU A 74 -7.72 -8.05 -2.96
CA LEU A 74 -7.56 -6.99 -1.98
C LEU A 74 -8.22 -5.68 -2.40
N ASP A 75 -8.69 -5.58 -3.63
CA ASP A 75 -9.30 -4.37 -4.16
C ASP A 75 -10.59 -3.99 -3.42
N GLY A 76 -11.25 -4.95 -2.78
CA GLY A 76 -12.44 -4.68 -1.95
C GLY A 76 -12.11 -4.34 -0.51
N VAL A 77 -10.88 -4.59 -0.06
CA VAL A 77 -10.43 -4.32 1.30
C VAL A 77 -9.65 -3.00 1.37
N LEU A 78 -8.78 -2.80 0.38
CA LEU A 78 -8.01 -1.57 0.26
C LEU A 78 -8.85 -0.51 -0.45
N LYS A 79 -8.68 0.75 -0.04
CA LYS A 79 -9.39 1.86 -0.69
C LYS A 79 -8.56 2.37 -1.86
N LEU A 80 -8.65 1.64 -2.97
CA LEU A 80 -7.98 2.02 -4.21
C LEU A 80 -8.82 3.06 -4.94
N GLU A 81 -8.22 4.18 -5.28
CA GLU A 81 -8.87 5.22 -6.05
C GLU A 81 -8.26 5.30 -7.44
N ALA A 82 -9.11 5.59 -8.40
CA ALA A 82 -8.70 5.69 -9.79
C ALA A 82 -7.71 6.84 -10.02
#